data_c64b73fb25710c341d63fd6e0944b242
#
_entry.id   c64b73fb25710c341d63fd6e0944b242
#
_cell.length_a   1.000
_cell.length_b   1.000
_cell.length_c   1.000
_cell.angle_alpha   90.00
_cell.angle_beta   90.00
_cell.angle_gamma   90.00
#
_symmetry.space_group_name_H-M   'P 1'
#
loop_
_entity.id
_entity.type
_entity.pdbx_description
1 polymer ?
#
loop_
_entity_poly.entity_id
_entity_poly.type
_entity_poly.pdbx_seq_one_letter_code
_entity_poly.pdbx_strand_id
1 'polypeptide(L)'
;MKLDLLSFSNMLYYNIIKLGEIIVKIAYVFKSNMASTFQLGTMILPQLEDNSHMVNVIGMFFFDDNIMCLQKGNPVGERLAKIAKEKKMLLMVCDQCAVRRELAEGTFEQCGSGEVKAKGLVDGVVAGCFPQLYSALGPNAPDQVITL
;
A
#
# COMPACT_ATOMS: atom_id res chain seq x y z
N MET A 1 37.88 -21.54 0.62
CA MET A 1 36.82 -20.61 0.17
C MET A 1 35.53 -21.43 0.10
N LYS A 2 34.73 -21.46 1.20
CA LYS A 2 33.46 -22.14 1.22
C LYS A 2 32.43 -21.21 0.56
N LEU A 3 32.03 -21.50 -0.67
CA LEU A 3 30.86 -20.87 -1.27
C LEU A 3 29.64 -21.30 -0.45
N ASP A 4 28.91 -20.29 0.01
CA ASP A 4 27.74 -20.46 0.85
C ASP A 4 26.63 -21.10 0.02
N LEU A 5 26.41 -22.39 0.20
CA LEU A 5 25.36 -23.18 -0.46
C LEU A 5 23.95 -22.59 -0.27
N LEU A 6 23.72 -21.82 0.82
CA LEU A 6 22.50 -21.09 1.10
C LEU A 6 22.29 -19.90 0.16
N SER A 7 23.36 -19.20 -0.22
CA SER A 7 23.32 -18.10 -1.19
C SER A 7 23.00 -18.60 -2.60
N PHE A 8 23.53 -19.77 -2.97
CA PHE A 8 23.29 -20.38 -4.29
C PHE A 8 21.85 -20.93 -4.41
N SER A 9 21.34 -21.54 -3.34
CA SER A 9 19.96 -22.04 -3.28
C SER A 9 18.94 -20.89 -3.39
N ASN A 10 19.17 -19.78 -2.70
CA ASN A 10 18.33 -18.61 -2.77
C ASN A 10 18.38 -17.95 -4.15
N MET A 11 19.54 -17.90 -4.79
CA MET A 11 19.69 -17.34 -6.13
C MET A 11 19.06 -18.23 -7.21
N LEU A 12 19.12 -19.55 -7.06
CA LEU A 12 18.41 -20.49 -7.93
C LEU A 12 16.89 -20.41 -7.72
N TYR A 13 16.44 -20.33 -6.49
CA TYR A 13 15.03 -20.15 -6.16
C TYR A 13 14.48 -18.84 -6.76
N TYR A 14 15.24 -17.74 -6.64
CA TYR A 14 14.91 -16.45 -7.22
C TYR A 14 14.87 -16.48 -8.76
N ASN A 15 15.76 -17.22 -9.41
CA ASN A 15 15.79 -17.35 -10.87
C ASN A 15 14.75 -18.33 -11.43
N ILE A 16 14.33 -19.34 -10.68
CA ILE A 16 13.25 -20.25 -11.05
C ILE A 16 11.91 -19.50 -11.00
N ILE A 17 11.73 -18.63 -10.01
CA ILE A 17 10.55 -17.73 -9.89
C ILE A 17 10.48 -16.75 -11.08
N LYS A 18 11.61 -16.35 -11.66
CA LYS A 18 11.68 -15.39 -12.78
C LYS A 18 11.38 -16.00 -14.16
N LEU A 19 11.32 -17.32 -14.28
CA LEU A 19 11.19 -18.05 -15.56
C LEU A 19 9.76 -18.47 -15.93
N GLY A 20 8.72 -17.75 -15.47
CA GLY A 20 7.34 -17.98 -15.93
C GLY A 20 6.27 -18.04 -14.84
N GLU A 21 6.57 -17.57 -13.64
CA GLU A 21 5.56 -17.52 -12.59
C GLU A 21 4.60 -16.33 -12.76
N ILE A 22 3.35 -16.64 -12.57
CA ILE A 22 2.28 -15.69 -12.32
C ILE A 22 2.63 -14.99 -11.00
N ILE A 23 3.14 -13.77 -11.08
CA ILE A 23 3.39 -12.96 -9.88
C ILE A 23 2.03 -12.63 -9.27
N VAL A 24 1.75 -13.19 -8.11
CA VAL A 24 0.51 -12.94 -7.37
C VAL A 24 0.36 -11.45 -7.10
N LYS A 25 -0.76 -10.88 -7.54
CA LYS A 25 -1.12 -9.49 -7.26
C LYS A 25 -1.88 -9.42 -5.95
N ILE A 26 -1.44 -8.57 -5.05
CA ILE A 26 -2.12 -8.38 -3.78
C ILE A 26 -2.50 -6.92 -3.53
N ALA A 27 -3.55 -6.73 -2.74
CA ALA A 27 -3.88 -5.46 -2.11
C ALA A 27 -3.85 -5.62 -0.59
N TYR A 28 -3.31 -4.62 0.10
CA TYR A 28 -3.32 -4.56 1.56
C TYR A 28 -4.44 -3.64 2.05
N VAL A 29 -5.10 -4.04 3.12
CA VAL A 29 -6.05 -3.21 3.87
C VAL A 29 -5.51 -3.05 5.29
N PHE A 30 -5.19 -1.83 5.68
CA PHE A 30 -4.69 -1.47 7.01
C PHE A 30 -5.85 -0.99 7.87
N LYS A 31 -6.27 -1.81 8.82
CA LYS A 31 -7.44 -1.57 9.66
C LYS A 31 -7.16 -1.75 11.15
N SER A 32 -6.29 -2.70 11.49
CA SER A 32 -5.99 -3.00 12.89
C SER A 32 -5.10 -1.93 13.51
N ASN A 33 -5.13 -1.84 14.84
CA ASN A 33 -4.23 -0.98 15.57
C ASN A 33 -2.76 -1.33 15.26
N MET A 34 -1.95 -0.31 15.03
CA MET A 34 -0.52 -0.41 14.69
C MET A 34 -0.18 -1.12 13.36
N ALA A 35 -1.16 -1.46 12.53
CA ALA A 35 -0.89 -2.12 11.24
C ALA A 35 0.03 -1.28 10.35
N SER A 36 -0.19 0.02 10.24
CA SER A 36 0.64 0.92 9.43
C SER A 36 1.97 1.30 10.09
N THR A 37 2.03 1.35 11.42
CA THR A 37 3.27 1.71 12.13
C THR A 37 4.18 0.52 12.37
N PHE A 38 3.65 -0.66 12.60
CA PHE A 38 4.43 -1.87 12.85
C PHE A 38 4.54 -2.74 11.61
N GLN A 39 3.44 -3.38 11.13
CA GLN A 39 3.55 -4.30 10.00
C GLN A 39 4.04 -3.60 8.72
N LEU A 40 3.44 -2.46 8.37
CA LEU A 40 3.89 -1.71 7.21
C LEU A 40 5.30 -1.14 7.41
N GLY A 41 5.50 -0.37 8.48
CA GLY A 41 6.73 0.41 8.68
C GLY A 41 7.97 -0.44 8.91
N THR A 42 7.84 -1.59 9.58
CA THR A 42 8.98 -2.43 9.97
C THR A 42 9.13 -3.71 9.16
N MET A 43 8.08 -4.19 8.50
CA MET A 43 8.09 -5.47 7.80
C MET A 43 7.90 -5.32 6.29
N ILE A 44 6.79 -4.71 5.85
CA ILE A 44 6.42 -4.65 4.43
C ILE A 44 7.26 -3.60 3.68
N LEU A 45 7.35 -2.38 4.22
CA LEU A 45 8.02 -1.27 3.56
C LEU A 45 9.51 -1.54 3.28
N PRO A 46 10.31 -2.08 4.22
CA PRO A 46 11.70 -2.46 3.93
C PRO A 46 11.82 -3.48 2.80
N GLN A 47 10.93 -4.47 2.74
CA GLN A 47 10.93 -5.47 1.67
C GLN A 47 10.55 -4.87 0.30
N LEU A 48 9.68 -3.87 0.29
CA LEU A 48 9.34 -3.16 -0.95
C LEU A 48 10.49 -2.29 -1.44
N GLU A 49 11.29 -1.72 -0.52
CA GLU A 49 12.44 -0.88 -0.82
C GLU A 49 13.60 -1.69 -1.41
N ASP A 50 13.89 -2.85 -0.84
CA ASP A 50 14.98 -3.72 -1.29
C ASP A 50 14.55 -4.72 -2.37
N ASN A 51 13.28 -4.66 -2.83
CA ASN A 51 12.68 -5.56 -3.81
C ASN A 51 12.67 -7.04 -3.40
N SER A 52 12.71 -7.36 -2.11
CA SER A 52 12.58 -8.72 -1.58
C SER A 52 11.13 -9.15 -1.32
N HIS A 53 10.17 -8.24 -1.50
CA HIS A 53 8.75 -8.55 -1.37
C HIS A 53 8.28 -9.39 -2.56
N MET A 54 7.99 -10.66 -2.34
CA MET A 54 7.82 -11.69 -3.39
C MET A 54 6.48 -11.63 -4.13
N VAL A 55 5.68 -10.59 -3.92
CA VAL A 55 4.36 -10.39 -4.56
C VAL A 55 4.29 -9.00 -5.20
N ASN A 56 3.41 -8.84 -6.15
CA ASN A 56 3.13 -7.54 -6.75
C ASN A 56 2.04 -6.82 -5.95
N VAL A 57 2.41 -5.84 -5.15
CA VAL A 57 1.45 -5.00 -4.41
C VAL A 57 0.87 -3.96 -5.37
N ILE A 58 -0.41 -4.09 -5.69
CA ILE A 58 -1.10 -3.18 -6.61
C ILE A 58 -1.82 -2.04 -5.91
N GLY A 59 -2.05 -2.15 -4.60
CA GLY A 59 -2.68 -1.09 -3.83
C GLY A 59 -2.66 -1.33 -2.33
N MET A 60 -2.78 -0.23 -1.61
CA MET A 60 -2.90 -0.20 -0.15
C MET A 60 -4.04 0.73 0.24
N PHE A 61 -4.95 0.25 1.07
CA PHE A 61 -6.10 0.98 1.57
C PHE A 61 -6.04 1.13 3.09
N PHE A 62 -6.17 2.38 3.58
CA PHE A 62 -5.95 2.74 4.97
C PHE A 62 -7.24 3.22 5.63
N PHE A 63 -7.58 2.60 6.76
CA PHE A 63 -8.71 2.97 7.60
C PHE A 63 -8.24 3.54 8.94
N ASP A 64 -9.12 4.27 9.60
CA ASP A 64 -8.97 4.79 10.95
C ASP A 64 -7.63 5.50 11.16
N ASP A 65 -6.97 5.27 12.28
CA ASP A 65 -5.70 5.94 12.59
C ASP A 65 -4.52 5.49 11.72
N ASN A 66 -4.69 4.41 10.94
CA ASN A 66 -3.65 4.01 10.00
C ASN A 66 -3.40 5.05 8.91
N ILE A 67 -4.36 5.94 8.63
CA ILE A 67 -4.15 7.04 7.67
C ILE A 67 -3.10 8.05 8.13
N MET A 68 -2.84 8.15 9.45
CA MET A 68 -1.89 9.09 10.02
C MET A 68 -0.45 8.83 9.55
N CYS A 69 -0.11 7.59 9.19
CA CYS A 69 1.21 7.28 8.63
C CYS A 69 1.44 7.94 7.25
N LEU A 70 0.37 8.34 6.57
CA LEU A 70 0.42 8.99 5.26
C LEU A 70 0.41 10.53 5.33
N GLN A 71 0.44 11.14 6.53
CA GLN A 71 0.60 12.59 6.64
C GLN A 71 1.95 13.03 6.06
N LYS A 72 1.96 14.21 5.41
CA LYS A 72 3.20 14.85 4.95
C LYS A 72 4.18 15.01 6.10
N GLY A 73 5.44 14.63 5.86
CA GLY A 73 6.50 14.64 6.87
C GLY A 73 6.57 13.38 7.73
N ASN A 74 5.62 12.44 7.61
CA ASN A 74 5.75 11.14 8.28
C ASN A 74 6.74 10.26 7.49
N PRO A 75 7.83 9.76 8.12
CA PRO A 75 8.87 9.01 7.42
C PRO A 75 8.36 7.76 6.70
N VAL A 76 7.37 7.07 7.26
CA VAL A 76 6.77 5.87 6.63
C VAL A 76 6.01 6.26 5.37
N GLY A 77 5.18 7.31 5.48
CA GLY A 77 4.39 7.82 4.36
C GLY A 77 5.22 8.34 3.20
N GLU A 78 6.26 9.13 3.50
CA GLU A 78 7.16 9.68 2.48
C GLU A 78 7.90 8.57 1.71
N ARG A 79 8.40 7.55 2.41
CA ARG A 79 9.06 6.40 1.79
C ARG A 79 8.07 5.59 0.96
N LEU A 80 6.87 5.35 1.49
CA LEU A 80 5.82 4.61 0.79
C LEU A 80 5.35 5.32 -0.47
N ALA A 81 5.15 6.64 -0.42
CA ALA A 81 4.72 7.44 -1.57
C ALA A 81 5.72 7.35 -2.73
N LYS A 82 7.03 7.38 -2.43
CA LYS A 82 8.09 7.19 -3.43
C LYS A 82 7.96 5.83 -4.12
N ILE A 83 7.85 4.76 -3.34
CA ILE A 83 7.71 3.39 -3.87
C ILE A 83 6.41 3.23 -4.66
N ALA A 84 5.31 3.77 -4.14
CA ALA A 84 4.02 3.71 -4.81
C ALA A 84 4.04 4.35 -6.19
N LYS A 85 4.73 5.49 -6.30
CA LYS A 85 4.94 6.16 -7.60
C LYS A 85 5.78 5.31 -8.55
N GLU A 86 6.88 4.75 -8.09
CA GLU A 86 7.78 3.90 -8.89
C GLU A 86 7.09 2.62 -9.37
N LYS A 87 6.35 1.97 -8.48
CA LYS A 87 5.66 0.69 -8.75
C LYS A 87 4.24 0.85 -9.30
N LYS A 88 3.75 2.09 -9.47
CA LYS A 88 2.37 2.42 -9.89
C LYS A 88 1.32 1.79 -8.99
N MET A 89 1.57 1.82 -7.70
CA MET A 89 0.73 1.24 -6.66
C MET A 89 -0.31 2.27 -6.18
N LEU A 90 -1.57 1.86 -6.05
CA LEU A 90 -2.62 2.69 -5.48
C LEU A 90 -2.37 2.93 -3.99
N LEU A 91 -2.40 4.19 -3.55
CA LEU A 91 -2.51 4.55 -2.14
C LEU A 91 -3.87 5.24 -1.92
N MET A 92 -4.73 4.63 -1.14
CA MET A 92 -6.06 5.17 -0.86
C MET A 92 -6.34 5.20 0.64
N VAL A 93 -6.93 6.28 1.11
CA VAL A 93 -7.45 6.43 2.47
C VAL A 93 -8.96 6.47 2.45
N CYS A 94 -9.58 5.91 3.49
CA CYS A 94 -11.03 6.04 3.70
C CYS A 94 -11.38 7.52 3.83
N ASP A 95 -12.28 8.00 2.98
CA ASP A 95 -12.71 9.39 2.92
C ASP A 95 -13.35 9.87 4.23
N GLN A 96 -14.23 9.08 4.86
CA GLN A 96 -14.80 9.39 6.16
C GLN A 96 -13.71 9.49 7.25
N CYS A 97 -12.77 8.57 7.24
CA CYS A 97 -11.66 8.59 8.19
C CYS A 97 -10.80 9.84 8.01
N ALA A 98 -10.57 10.25 6.76
CA ALA A 98 -9.79 11.44 6.43
C ALA A 98 -10.52 12.74 6.80
N VAL A 99 -11.83 12.86 6.49
CA VAL A 99 -12.64 14.02 6.88
C VAL A 99 -12.65 14.19 8.40
N ARG A 100 -12.85 13.12 9.17
CA ARG A 100 -12.84 13.15 10.64
C ARG A 100 -11.53 13.63 11.24
N ARG A 101 -10.42 13.48 10.54
CA ARG A 101 -9.07 13.82 11.00
C ARG A 101 -8.52 15.07 10.31
N GLU A 102 -9.38 15.81 9.61
CA GLU A 102 -8.99 17.03 8.86
C GLU A 102 -7.90 16.78 7.81
N LEU A 103 -7.80 15.52 7.34
CA LEU A 103 -6.87 15.09 6.29
C LEU A 103 -7.52 14.99 4.91
N ALA A 104 -8.71 15.56 4.78
CA ALA A 104 -9.41 15.73 3.51
C ALA A 104 -10.24 17.00 3.48
N GLU A 105 -10.47 17.51 2.29
CA GLU A 105 -11.45 18.56 1.98
C GLU A 105 -12.73 17.89 1.53
N GLY A 106 -13.84 18.28 2.12
CA GLY A 106 -15.18 17.72 1.88
C GLY A 106 -15.97 17.55 3.16
N THR A 107 -17.18 17.03 3.02
CA THR A 107 -18.10 16.78 4.13
C THR A 107 -18.44 15.29 4.22
N PHE A 108 -19.10 14.89 5.32
CA PHE A 108 -19.55 13.51 5.49
C PHE A 108 -20.57 13.07 4.44
N GLU A 109 -21.42 14.01 3.99
CA GLU A 109 -22.44 13.76 2.99
C GLU A 109 -21.83 13.45 1.61
N GLN A 110 -20.63 13.95 1.36
CA GLN A 110 -19.87 13.71 0.13
C GLN A 110 -19.08 12.40 0.14
N CYS A 111 -18.95 11.74 1.30
CA CYS A 111 -18.23 10.47 1.38
C CYS A 111 -18.87 9.41 0.47
N GLY A 112 -18.06 8.70 -0.29
CA GLY A 112 -18.49 7.73 -1.31
C GLY A 112 -18.85 8.33 -2.67
N SER A 113 -19.00 9.67 -2.80
CA SER A 113 -19.29 10.33 -4.09
C SER A 113 -18.06 10.48 -4.99
N GLY A 114 -16.84 10.44 -4.41
CA GLY A 114 -15.59 10.75 -5.10
C GLY A 114 -15.23 12.25 -5.10
N GLU A 115 -16.01 13.09 -4.43
CA GLU A 115 -15.77 14.55 -4.34
C GLU A 115 -14.76 14.91 -3.25
N VAL A 116 -14.62 14.06 -2.22
CA VAL A 116 -13.68 14.27 -1.12
C VAL A 116 -12.24 14.22 -1.65
N LYS A 117 -11.43 15.22 -1.31
CA LYS A 117 -10.03 15.34 -1.76
C LYS A 117 -9.07 15.21 -0.60
N ALA A 118 -8.03 14.43 -0.78
CA ALA A 118 -6.96 14.29 0.20
C ALA A 118 -6.28 15.64 0.47
N LYS A 119 -5.98 15.93 1.75
CA LYS A 119 -5.33 17.15 2.22
C LYS A 119 -4.29 16.81 3.27
N GLY A 120 -3.10 17.45 3.19
CA GLY A 120 -2.04 17.22 4.17
C GLY A 120 -1.45 15.81 4.18
N LEU A 121 -1.76 14.99 3.18
CA LEU A 121 -1.22 13.66 2.97
C LEU A 121 -0.07 13.70 1.95
N VAL A 122 0.77 12.67 1.97
CA VAL A 122 1.87 12.50 1.01
C VAL A 122 1.34 12.41 -0.43
N ASP A 123 2.18 12.72 -1.40
CA ASP A 123 1.79 12.79 -2.79
C ASP A 123 1.29 11.43 -3.32
N GLY A 124 0.28 11.48 -4.18
CA GLY A 124 -0.30 10.28 -4.80
C GLY A 124 -1.37 9.56 -3.98
N VAL A 125 -1.63 9.99 -2.74
CA VAL A 125 -2.73 9.45 -1.94
C VAL A 125 -4.05 10.03 -2.41
N VAL A 126 -5.04 9.17 -2.60
CA VAL A 126 -6.43 9.54 -2.92
C VAL A 126 -7.35 9.24 -1.74
N ALA A 127 -8.34 10.10 -1.52
CA ALA A 127 -9.41 9.84 -0.58
C ALA A 127 -10.58 9.19 -1.32
N GLY A 128 -11.16 8.14 -0.74
CA GLY A 128 -12.28 7.46 -1.35
C GLY A 128 -12.91 6.40 -0.44
N CYS A 129 -14.03 5.88 -0.90
CA CYS A 129 -14.74 4.79 -0.26
C CYS A 129 -14.72 3.55 -1.17
N PHE A 130 -15.46 2.52 -0.82
CA PHE A 130 -15.51 1.26 -1.57
C PHE A 130 -15.84 1.41 -3.06
N PRO A 131 -16.78 2.27 -3.50
CA PRO A 131 -17.03 2.48 -4.92
C PRO A 131 -15.78 2.92 -5.69
N GLN A 132 -15.03 3.89 -5.13
CA GLN A 132 -13.78 4.38 -5.74
C GLN A 132 -12.69 3.31 -5.70
N LEU A 133 -12.62 2.53 -4.62
CA LEU A 133 -11.66 1.43 -4.49
C LEU A 133 -11.92 0.35 -5.56
N TYR A 134 -13.16 -0.08 -5.73
CA TYR A 134 -13.52 -1.07 -6.76
C TYR A 134 -13.25 -0.56 -8.17
N SER A 135 -13.56 0.71 -8.40
CA SER A 135 -13.29 1.35 -9.69
C SER A 135 -11.79 1.44 -10.01
N ALA A 136 -10.97 1.76 -9.00
CA ALA A 136 -9.53 1.88 -9.15
C ALA A 136 -8.83 0.52 -9.32
N LEU A 137 -9.29 -0.52 -8.63
CA LEU A 137 -8.72 -1.87 -8.68
C LEU A 137 -9.27 -2.72 -9.82
N GLY A 138 -10.45 -2.40 -10.34
CA GLY A 138 -11.13 -3.22 -11.36
C GLY A 138 -10.31 -3.52 -12.60
N PRO A 139 -9.61 -2.53 -13.20
CA PRO A 139 -8.75 -2.76 -14.38
C PRO A 139 -7.51 -3.61 -14.11
N ASN A 140 -7.07 -3.70 -12.85
CA ASN A 140 -5.94 -4.49 -12.41
C ASN A 140 -6.28 -5.15 -11.07
N ALA A 141 -7.26 -6.06 -11.08
CA ALA A 141 -7.77 -6.68 -9.87
C ALA A 141 -6.67 -7.47 -9.12
N PRO A 142 -6.66 -7.41 -7.77
CA PRO A 142 -5.79 -8.27 -6.96
C PRO A 142 -6.26 -9.71 -7.02
N ASP A 143 -5.31 -10.65 -6.99
CA ASP A 143 -5.59 -12.06 -6.80
C ASP A 143 -5.99 -12.35 -5.35
N GLN A 144 -5.43 -11.57 -4.42
CA GLN A 144 -5.72 -11.67 -2.99
C GLN A 144 -5.77 -10.29 -2.32
N VAL A 145 -6.59 -10.18 -1.27
CA VAL A 145 -6.64 -9.03 -0.38
C VAL A 145 -6.24 -9.47 1.02
N ILE A 146 -5.22 -8.81 1.57
CA ILE A 146 -4.71 -9.09 2.92
C ILE A 146 -5.09 -7.93 3.83
N THR A 147 -5.87 -8.23 4.86
CA THR A 147 -6.27 -7.27 5.88
C THR A 147 -5.36 -7.40 7.11
N LEU A 148 -4.78 -6.30 7.53
CA LEU A 148 -3.88 -6.15 8.66
C LEU A 148 -4.48 -5.22 9.73
#